data_b6220f7ff0fe3fe982efac2a6ef8a68a
#
_entry.id   b6220f7ff0fe3fe982efac2a6ef8a68a
#
_cell.length_a   1.000
_cell.length_b   1.000
_cell.length_c   1.000
_cell.angle_alpha   90.00
_cell.angle_beta   90.00
_cell.angle_gamma   90.00
#
_symmetry.space_group_name_H-M   'P 1'
#
loop_
_entity.id
_entity.type
_entity.pdbx_description
1 polymer ?
#
loop_
_entity_poly.entity_id
_entity_poly.type
_entity_poly.pdbx_seq_one_letter_code
_entity_poly.pdbx_strand_id
1 'polypeptide(L)'
;LVVEDDKMTGNYVAEGLREEGHTVDLMTDGKDALLQASTTSYDILIVDRMLPGLDGVSVVKTMRGTKNQTPVLFLTSLGGVDDRIEGLNAGGDDYLVKPFAFGELSARVAALARRPRGTQDEIVLRAGDLEMDLVRRKVTRAGQPIDLLPREFALLEHLLRRKGRVQARTMLLE
;
A
#
# COMPACT_ATOMS: atom_id res chain seq x y z
N LEU A 1 -1.24 0.77 -10.06
CA LEU A 1 -0.52 1.47 -11.13
C LEU A 1 0.81 0.77 -11.39
N VAL A 2 1.13 0.49 -12.65
CA VAL A 2 2.43 0.01 -13.13
C VAL A 2 3.10 1.13 -13.89
N VAL A 3 4.38 1.41 -13.62
CA VAL A 3 5.19 2.44 -14.27
C VAL A 3 6.47 1.79 -14.78
N GLU A 4 6.56 1.60 -16.09
CA GLU A 4 7.63 0.87 -16.75
C GLU A 4 7.76 1.35 -18.20
N ASP A 5 8.93 1.84 -18.59
CA ASP A 5 9.16 2.37 -19.95
C ASP A 5 9.44 1.28 -20.98
N ASP A 6 9.99 0.14 -20.55
CA ASP A 6 10.10 -1.03 -21.43
C ASP A 6 8.74 -1.67 -21.65
N LYS A 7 8.26 -1.55 -22.89
CA LYS A 7 6.92 -2.02 -23.27
C LYS A 7 6.71 -3.52 -23.05
N MET A 8 7.75 -4.34 -23.21
CA MET A 8 7.62 -5.79 -23.04
C MET A 8 7.44 -6.13 -21.57
N THR A 9 8.28 -5.57 -20.70
CA THR A 9 8.19 -5.75 -19.25
C THR A 9 6.89 -5.16 -18.71
N GLY A 10 6.54 -3.94 -19.12
CA GLY A 10 5.31 -3.28 -18.67
C GLY A 10 4.04 -4.05 -19.02
N ASN A 11 3.93 -4.53 -20.27
CA ASN A 11 2.81 -5.35 -20.69
C ASN A 11 2.79 -6.70 -19.96
N TYR A 12 3.94 -7.38 -19.84
CA TYR A 12 4.05 -8.65 -19.12
C TYR A 12 3.53 -8.53 -17.68
N VAL A 13 3.93 -7.47 -16.96
CA VAL A 13 3.47 -7.22 -15.60
C VAL A 13 1.98 -6.89 -15.57
N ALA A 14 1.54 -5.98 -16.45
CA ALA A 14 0.16 -5.52 -16.46
C ALA A 14 -0.83 -6.62 -16.85
N GLU A 15 -0.51 -7.42 -17.85
CA GLU A 15 -1.35 -8.55 -18.30
C GLU A 15 -1.44 -9.65 -17.24
N GLY A 16 -0.29 -10.06 -16.67
CA GLY A 16 -0.29 -11.07 -15.64
C GLY A 16 -1.10 -10.65 -14.39
N LEU A 17 -0.99 -9.38 -13.97
CA LEU A 17 -1.81 -8.89 -12.85
C LEU A 17 -3.31 -8.80 -13.21
N ARG A 18 -3.66 -8.46 -14.45
CA ARG A 18 -5.08 -8.48 -14.91
C ARG A 18 -5.64 -9.89 -14.92
N GLU A 19 -4.86 -10.87 -15.32
CA GLU A 19 -5.26 -12.29 -15.28
C GLU A 19 -5.54 -12.77 -13.84
N GLU A 20 -4.83 -12.20 -12.84
CA GLU A 20 -5.11 -12.44 -11.42
C GLU A 20 -6.28 -11.62 -10.87
N GLY A 21 -6.98 -10.84 -11.71
CA GLY A 21 -8.18 -10.08 -11.34
C GLY A 21 -7.92 -8.67 -10.84
N HIS A 22 -6.71 -8.13 -11.00
CA HIS A 22 -6.39 -6.75 -10.65
C HIS A 22 -6.80 -5.76 -11.75
N THR A 23 -7.23 -4.55 -11.37
CA THR A 23 -7.36 -3.42 -12.29
C THR A 23 -6.01 -2.72 -12.40
N VAL A 24 -5.46 -2.62 -13.61
CA VAL A 24 -4.10 -2.14 -13.83
C VAL A 24 -4.08 -1.01 -14.86
N ASP A 25 -3.57 0.14 -14.42
CA ASP A 25 -3.15 1.23 -15.29
C ASP A 25 -1.64 1.08 -15.55
N LEU A 26 -1.21 1.28 -16.79
CA LEU A 26 0.19 1.22 -17.21
C LEU A 26 0.63 2.58 -17.72
N MET A 27 1.71 3.12 -17.13
CA MET A 27 2.37 4.35 -17.55
C MET A 27 3.82 4.08 -17.94
N THR A 28 4.34 4.85 -18.87
CA THR A 28 5.71 4.68 -19.38
C THR A 28 6.63 5.87 -19.07
N ASP A 29 6.11 6.89 -18.40
CA ASP A 29 6.84 8.10 -18.03
C ASP A 29 6.58 8.45 -16.57
N GLY A 30 7.64 8.87 -15.86
CA GLY A 30 7.56 9.16 -14.44
C GLY A 30 6.72 10.40 -14.09
N LYS A 31 6.65 11.42 -14.98
CA LYS A 31 5.82 12.62 -14.73
C LYS A 31 4.34 12.30 -14.86
N ASP A 32 3.97 11.54 -15.89
CA ASP A 32 2.60 11.11 -16.10
C ASP A 32 2.15 10.18 -14.97
N ALA A 33 3.04 9.30 -14.53
CA ALA A 33 2.80 8.41 -13.38
C ALA A 33 2.58 9.21 -12.09
N LEU A 34 3.37 10.26 -11.84
CA LEU A 34 3.20 11.11 -10.65
C LEU A 34 1.86 11.86 -10.70
N LEU A 35 1.48 12.40 -11.84
CA LEU A 35 0.19 13.06 -12.03
C LEU A 35 -0.96 12.07 -11.78
N GLN A 36 -0.90 10.89 -12.38
CA GLN A 36 -1.89 9.84 -12.22
C GLN A 36 -2.02 9.38 -10.76
N ALA A 37 -0.90 9.15 -10.08
CA ALA A 37 -0.88 8.75 -8.67
C ALA A 37 -1.34 9.86 -7.70
N SER A 38 -1.36 11.13 -8.16
CA SER A 38 -1.86 12.27 -7.39
C SER A 38 -3.37 12.46 -7.53
N THR A 39 -3.95 12.03 -8.65
CA THR A 39 -5.37 12.22 -8.98
C THR A 39 -6.21 10.96 -8.75
N THR A 40 -5.58 9.79 -8.76
CA THR A 40 -6.25 8.49 -8.62
C THR A 40 -5.65 7.72 -7.45
N SER A 41 -6.52 7.09 -6.64
CA SER A 41 -6.09 6.24 -5.53
C SER A 41 -5.77 4.84 -6.01
N TYR A 42 -4.58 4.34 -5.71
CA TYR A 42 -4.13 2.99 -6.01
C TYR A 42 -3.88 2.20 -4.73
N ASP A 43 -4.06 0.88 -4.80
CA ASP A 43 -3.74 -0.04 -3.70
C ASP A 43 -2.24 -0.30 -3.61
N ILE A 44 -1.54 -0.28 -4.75
CA ILE A 44 -0.11 -0.48 -4.87
C ILE A 44 0.43 0.22 -6.14
N LEU A 45 1.66 0.67 -6.06
CA LEU A 45 2.44 1.10 -7.21
C LEU A 45 3.57 0.10 -7.45
N ILE A 46 3.77 -0.27 -8.72
CA ILE A 46 4.94 -1.02 -9.20
C ILE A 46 5.69 -0.07 -10.11
N VAL A 47 6.92 0.30 -9.74
CA VAL A 47 7.63 1.41 -10.37
C VAL A 47 9.02 0.96 -10.80
N ASP A 48 9.33 1.07 -12.09
CA ASP A 48 10.73 0.95 -12.52
C ASP A 48 11.54 2.11 -11.93
N ARG A 49 12.71 1.79 -11.44
CA ARG A 49 13.63 2.78 -10.94
C ARG A 49 14.14 3.72 -12.04
N MET A 50 14.43 3.16 -13.21
CA MET A 50 15.04 3.86 -14.34
C MET A 50 13.99 4.28 -15.37
N LEU A 51 13.27 5.35 -15.08
CA LEU A 51 12.26 5.91 -16.00
C LEU A 51 12.80 7.14 -16.75
N PRO A 52 12.33 7.38 -17.97
CA PRO A 52 12.62 8.62 -18.67
C PRO A 52 11.95 9.82 -18.00
N GLY A 53 12.54 10.98 -18.14
CA GLY A 53 12.01 12.26 -17.66
C GLY A 53 12.12 12.43 -16.15
N LEU A 54 11.33 11.71 -15.36
CA LEU A 54 11.41 11.70 -13.90
C LEU A 54 11.65 10.25 -13.44
N ASP A 55 12.79 9.99 -12.81
CA ASP A 55 13.15 8.65 -12.34
C ASP A 55 12.20 8.15 -11.25
N GLY A 56 12.08 6.83 -11.12
CA GLY A 56 11.12 6.20 -10.20
C GLY A 56 11.35 6.56 -8.73
N VAL A 57 12.60 6.77 -8.32
CA VAL A 57 12.94 7.18 -6.94
C VAL A 57 12.41 8.59 -6.67
N SER A 58 12.57 9.51 -7.62
CA SER A 58 12.05 10.88 -7.54
C SER A 58 10.53 10.93 -7.55
N VAL A 59 9.87 10.06 -8.34
CA VAL A 59 8.40 9.89 -8.30
C VAL A 59 7.95 9.55 -6.89
N VAL A 60 8.54 8.52 -6.28
CA VAL A 60 8.16 8.05 -4.94
C VAL A 60 8.49 9.09 -3.86
N LYS A 61 9.66 9.74 -3.91
CA LYS A 61 10.00 10.83 -2.98
C LYS A 61 8.96 11.95 -3.01
N THR A 62 8.54 12.36 -4.22
CA THR A 62 7.54 13.43 -4.40
C THR A 62 6.18 13.00 -3.85
N MET A 63 5.74 11.76 -4.11
CA MET A 63 4.51 11.20 -3.55
C MET A 63 4.54 11.21 -2.02
N ARG A 64 5.63 10.76 -1.41
CA ARG A 64 5.79 10.77 0.06
C ARG A 64 5.74 12.19 0.62
N GLY A 65 6.27 13.17 -0.10
CA GLY A 65 6.18 14.59 0.26
C GLY A 65 4.74 15.12 0.31
N THR A 66 3.84 14.57 -0.48
CA THR A 66 2.38 14.87 -0.45
C THR A 66 1.59 13.98 0.51
N LYS A 67 2.27 13.24 1.40
CA LYS A 67 1.68 12.29 2.36
C LYS A 67 0.96 11.10 1.71
N ASN A 68 1.20 10.84 0.43
CA ASN A 68 0.71 9.63 -0.21
C ASN A 68 1.54 8.43 0.28
N GLN A 69 0.89 7.51 1.01
CA GLN A 69 1.52 6.33 1.62
C GLN A 69 1.18 5.03 0.86
N THR A 70 0.71 5.13 -0.38
CA THR A 70 0.45 3.95 -1.21
C THR A 70 1.69 3.07 -1.27
N PRO A 71 1.59 1.76 -0.98
CA PRO A 71 2.73 0.84 -1.04
C PRO A 71 3.40 0.85 -2.41
N VAL A 72 4.73 0.80 -2.41
CA VAL A 72 5.55 0.84 -3.63
C VAL A 72 6.47 -0.36 -3.70
N LEU A 73 6.36 -1.13 -4.79
CA LEU A 73 7.31 -2.14 -5.21
C LEU A 73 8.19 -1.55 -6.32
N PHE A 74 9.48 -1.42 -6.07
CA PHE A 74 10.42 -1.03 -7.12
C PHE A 74 10.83 -2.22 -7.98
N LEU A 75 10.81 -2.03 -9.30
CA LEU A 75 11.53 -2.89 -10.24
C LEU A 75 12.92 -2.27 -10.51
N THR A 76 13.97 -3.07 -10.54
CA THR A 76 15.31 -2.54 -10.74
C THR A 76 16.20 -3.51 -11.50
N SER A 77 16.96 -3.00 -12.47
CA SER A 77 18.03 -3.73 -13.13
C SER A 77 19.33 -3.66 -12.33
N LEU A 78 19.40 -2.79 -11.31
CA LEU A 78 20.57 -2.56 -10.48
C LEU A 78 20.49 -3.42 -9.22
N GLY A 79 21.33 -4.46 -9.15
CA GLY A 79 21.38 -5.38 -8.00
C GLY A 79 22.27 -4.91 -6.86
N GLY A 80 22.83 -3.68 -6.91
CA GLY A 80 23.74 -3.13 -5.90
C GLY A 80 23.05 -2.92 -4.54
N VAL A 81 23.81 -3.12 -3.45
CA VAL A 81 23.31 -2.87 -2.09
C VAL A 81 22.96 -1.39 -1.92
N ASP A 82 23.79 -0.48 -2.45
CA ASP A 82 23.60 0.97 -2.34
C ASP A 82 22.32 1.43 -3.04
N ASP A 83 22.00 0.84 -4.18
CA ASP A 83 20.78 1.13 -4.93
C ASP A 83 19.50 0.75 -4.17
N ARG A 84 19.55 -0.39 -3.46
CA ARG A 84 18.43 -0.82 -2.61
C ARG A 84 18.25 0.08 -1.40
N ILE A 85 19.36 0.51 -0.79
CA ILE A 85 19.35 1.44 0.35
C ILE A 85 18.76 2.79 -0.08
N GLU A 86 19.16 3.32 -1.22
CA GLU A 86 18.64 4.60 -1.71
C GLU A 86 17.13 4.56 -1.92
N GLY A 87 16.62 3.52 -2.53
CA GLY A 87 15.18 3.44 -2.80
C GLY A 87 14.36 3.16 -1.53
N LEU A 88 14.85 2.35 -0.57
CA LEU A 88 14.22 2.20 0.75
C LEU A 88 14.16 3.55 1.47
N ASN A 89 15.25 4.31 1.45
CA ASN A 89 15.30 5.67 2.00
C ASN A 89 14.37 6.64 1.27
N ALA A 90 14.06 6.38 0.00
CA ALA A 90 13.10 7.15 -0.77
C ALA A 90 11.63 6.86 -0.40
N GLY A 91 11.39 5.83 0.42
CA GLY A 91 10.06 5.42 0.85
C GLY A 91 9.45 4.26 0.06
N GLY A 92 10.27 3.49 -0.67
CA GLY A 92 9.88 2.21 -1.25
C GLY A 92 9.63 1.16 -0.17
N ASP A 93 8.69 0.26 -0.40
CA ASP A 93 8.27 -0.76 0.57
C ASP A 93 8.90 -2.13 0.29
N ASP A 94 9.23 -2.41 -0.98
CA ASP A 94 9.91 -3.64 -1.40
C ASP A 94 10.63 -3.45 -2.75
N TYR A 95 11.46 -4.44 -3.13
CA TYR A 95 12.26 -4.45 -4.34
C TYR A 95 12.18 -5.78 -5.06
N LEU A 96 12.17 -5.71 -6.39
CA LEU A 96 12.28 -6.88 -7.27
C LEU A 96 13.32 -6.61 -8.37
N VAL A 97 14.32 -7.47 -8.42
CA VAL A 97 15.43 -7.34 -9.39
C VAL A 97 15.03 -7.97 -10.71
N LYS A 98 15.27 -7.27 -11.82
CA LYS A 98 15.11 -7.77 -13.19
C LYS A 98 16.33 -8.63 -13.58
N PRO A 99 16.16 -9.78 -14.28
CA PRO A 99 14.88 -10.38 -14.66
C PRO A 99 14.21 -11.13 -13.51
N PHE A 100 12.88 -11.15 -13.47
CA PHE A 100 12.09 -11.81 -12.44
C PHE A 100 11.04 -12.77 -13.03
N ALA A 101 10.63 -13.74 -12.24
CA ALA A 101 9.47 -14.56 -12.55
C ALA A 101 8.17 -13.85 -12.11
N PHE A 102 7.10 -13.96 -12.89
CA PHE A 102 5.82 -13.34 -12.55
C PHE A 102 5.29 -13.79 -11.18
N GLY A 103 5.44 -15.07 -10.84
CA GLY A 103 5.04 -15.58 -9.53
C GLY A 103 5.74 -14.92 -8.34
N GLU A 104 7.01 -14.45 -8.49
CA GLU A 104 7.68 -13.67 -7.45
C GLU A 104 7.07 -12.27 -7.34
N LEU A 105 6.82 -11.61 -8.47
CA LEU A 105 6.15 -10.30 -8.49
C LEU A 105 4.78 -10.38 -7.83
N SER A 106 3.94 -11.34 -8.22
CA SER A 106 2.59 -11.56 -7.68
C SER A 106 2.62 -11.80 -6.17
N ALA A 107 3.54 -12.63 -5.67
CA ALA A 107 3.69 -12.89 -4.24
C ALA A 107 4.04 -11.62 -3.45
N ARG A 108 4.92 -10.76 -3.99
CA ARG A 108 5.29 -9.47 -3.37
C ARG A 108 4.15 -8.47 -3.40
N VAL A 109 3.42 -8.37 -4.52
CA VAL A 109 2.22 -7.55 -4.66
C VAL A 109 1.18 -7.96 -3.61
N ALA A 110 0.91 -9.26 -3.49
CA ALA A 110 -0.02 -9.77 -2.49
C ALA A 110 0.44 -9.51 -1.05
N ALA A 111 1.75 -9.56 -0.77
CA ALA A 111 2.30 -9.23 0.53
C ALA A 111 2.15 -7.74 0.89
N LEU A 112 2.41 -6.85 -0.07
CA LEU A 112 2.27 -5.40 0.11
C LEU A 112 0.80 -4.99 0.23
N ALA A 113 -0.09 -5.60 -0.56
CA ALA A 113 -1.53 -5.33 -0.49
C ALA A 113 -2.16 -5.77 0.84
N ARG A 114 -1.58 -6.78 1.53
CA ARG A 114 -2.02 -7.22 2.86
C ARG A 114 -1.54 -6.31 3.99
N ARG A 115 -0.53 -5.46 3.77
CA ARG A 115 -0.11 -4.51 4.80
C ARG A 115 -1.30 -3.61 5.13
N PRO A 116 -1.69 -3.48 6.41
CA PRO A 116 -2.67 -2.48 6.78
C PRO A 116 -2.17 -1.14 6.25
N ARG A 117 -3.02 -0.42 5.53
CA ARG A 117 -2.71 0.97 5.14
C ARG A 117 -2.63 1.79 6.43
N GLY A 118 -1.46 1.75 7.07
CA GLY A 118 -1.21 2.47 8.32
C GLY A 118 -0.88 3.92 8.02
N THR A 119 -1.91 4.74 7.84
CA THR A 119 -1.81 6.11 8.33
C THR A 119 -1.81 6.04 9.86
N GLN A 120 -1.17 6.97 10.55
CA GLN A 120 -1.30 7.11 12.02
C GLN A 120 -2.79 7.09 12.46
N ASP A 121 -3.72 7.41 11.55
CA ASP A 121 -5.16 7.35 11.75
C ASP A 121 -5.75 5.92 11.84
N GLU A 122 -5.07 4.90 11.29
CA GLU A 122 -5.53 3.50 11.39
C GLU A 122 -5.02 2.77 12.64
N ILE A 123 -4.02 3.32 13.31
CA ILE A 123 -3.56 2.83 14.63
C ILE A 123 -4.56 3.23 15.72
N VAL A 124 -5.25 4.35 15.51
CA VAL A 124 -6.31 4.83 16.40
C VAL A 124 -7.63 4.89 15.62
N LEU A 125 -8.48 3.91 15.82
CA LEU A 125 -9.83 3.89 15.24
C LEU A 125 -10.74 4.84 16.03
N ARG A 126 -11.59 5.61 15.31
CA ARG A 126 -12.46 6.61 15.93
C ARG A 126 -13.91 6.50 15.46
N ALA A 127 -14.84 6.64 16.40
CA ALA A 127 -16.25 6.77 16.12
C ALA A 127 -16.90 7.73 17.12
N GLY A 128 -17.17 8.97 16.69
CA GLY A 128 -17.62 10.03 17.58
C GLY A 128 -16.56 10.36 18.63
N ASP A 129 -16.93 10.24 19.89
CA ASP A 129 -16.08 10.42 21.07
C ASP A 129 -15.29 9.18 21.50
N LEU A 130 -15.47 8.05 20.79
CA LEU A 130 -14.78 6.80 21.05
C LEU A 130 -13.47 6.74 20.27
N GLU A 131 -12.35 6.45 20.96
CA GLU A 131 -11.04 6.23 20.39
C GLU A 131 -10.49 4.87 20.83
N MET A 132 -9.89 4.14 19.89
CA MET A 132 -9.32 2.82 20.12
C MET A 132 -7.89 2.76 19.56
N ASP A 133 -6.88 2.76 20.43
CA ASP A 133 -5.47 2.60 20.10
C ASP A 133 -5.14 1.11 20.00
N LEU A 134 -4.89 0.64 18.78
CA LEU A 134 -4.64 -0.77 18.49
C LEU A 134 -3.26 -1.25 18.97
N VAL A 135 -2.29 -0.35 18.99
CA VAL A 135 -0.91 -0.67 19.42
C VAL A 135 -0.84 -0.77 20.94
N ARG A 136 -1.38 0.25 21.64
CA ARG A 136 -1.39 0.29 23.09
C ARG A 136 -2.50 -0.56 23.70
N ARG A 137 -3.40 -1.10 22.86
CA ARG A 137 -4.61 -1.84 23.27
C ARG A 137 -5.45 -1.07 24.29
N LYS A 138 -5.63 0.21 24.07
CA LYS A 138 -6.41 1.11 24.93
C LYS A 138 -7.65 1.60 24.19
N VAL A 139 -8.75 1.67 24.91
CA VAL A 139 -10.00 2.26 24.44
C VAL A 139 -10.37 3.40 25.38
N THR A 140 -10.77 4.54 24.79
CA THR A 140 -11.29 5.68 25.58
C THR A 140 -12.57 6.19 24.94
N ARG A 141 -13.47 6.74 25.75
CA ARG A 141 -14.65 7.47 25.31
C ARG A 141 -14.71 8.81 26.01
N ALA A 142 -14.77 9.89 25.24
CA ALA A 142 -14.66 11.24 25.78
C ALA A 142 -13.45 11.42 26.73
N GLY A 143 -12.31 10.79 26.40
CA GLY A 143 -11.08 10.82 27.20
C GLY A 143 -11.07 9.89 28.41
N GLN A 144 -12.18 9.24 28.77
CA GLN A 144 -12.25 8.28 29.87
C GLN A 144 -11.88 6.87 29.37
N PRO A 145 -10.98 6.15 30.08
CA PRO A 145 -10.58 4.80 29.70
C PRO A 145 -11.74 3.80 29.85
N ILE A 146 -11.81 2.85 28.92
CA ILE A 146 -12.73 1.72 28.95
C ILE A 146 -11.90 0.45 28.95
N ASP A 147 -12.06 -0.37 29.98
CA ASP A 147 -11.44 -1.68 30.06
C ASP A 147 -12.29 -2.71 29.31
N LEU A 148 -11.70 -3.33 28.29
CA LEU A 148 -12.34 -4.36 27.49
C LEU A 148 -11.60 -5.69 27.63
N LEU A 149 -12.35 -6.78 27.71
CA LEU A 149 -11.79 -8.11 27.56
C LEU A 149 -11.23 -8.31 26.14
N PRO A 150 -10.26 -9.24 25.95
CA PRO A 150 -9.65 -9.44 24.63
C PRO A 150 -10.64 -9.69 23.49
N ARG A 151 -11.74 -10.39 23.75
CA ARG A 151 -12.79 -10.64 22.74
C ARG A 151 -13.64 -9.41 22.46
N GLU A 152 -13.90 -8.59 23.45
CA GLU A 152 -14.64 -7.33 23.31
C GLU A 152 -13.80 -6.31 22.52
N PHE A 153 -12.49 -6.27 22.78
CA PHE A 153 -11.55 -5.46 22.03
C PHE A 153 -11.54 -5.85 20.54
N ALA A 154 -11.41 -7.14 20.23
CA ALA A 154 -11.44 -7.64 18.86
C ALA A 154 -12.78 -7.35 18.16
N LEU A 155 -13.90 -7.50 18.85
CA LEU A 155 -15.22 -7.17 18.31
C LEU A 155 -15.35 -5.67 18.03
N LEU A 156 -14.89 -4.82 18.95
CA LEU A 156 -14.93 -3.36 18.76
C LEU A 156 -14.05 -2.93 17.59
N GLU A 157 -12.84 -3.50 17.47
CA GLU A 157 -11.97 -3.27 16.31
C GLU A 157 -12.66 -3.61 15.00
N HIS A 158 -13.28 -4.81 14.93
CA HIS A 158 -14.00 -5.27 13.75
C HIS A 158 -15.13 -4.31 13.35
N LEU A 159 -15.89 -3.82 14.32
CA LEU A 159 -17.00 -2.88 14.08
C LEU A 159 -16.49 -1.50 13.64
N LEU A 160 -15.44 -0.98 14.26
CA LEU A 160 -14.86 0.32 13.93
C LEU A 160 -14.25 0.35 12.52
N ARG A 161 -13.56 -0.73 12.11
CA ARG A 161 -13.01 -0.85 10.74
C ARG A 161 -14.08 -0.91 9.65
N ARG A 162 -15.31 -1.31 10.01
CA ARG A 162 -16.45 -1.41 9.10
C ARG A 162 -17.53 -0.37 9.38
N LYS A 163 -17.16 0.73 9.99
CA LYS A 163 -18.05 1.85 10.29
C LYS A 163 -18.87 2.26 9.05
N GLY A 164 -20.18 2.40 9.23
CA GLY A 164 -21.11 2.76 8.16
C GLY A 164 -21.62 1.60 7.29
N ARG A 165 -21.21 0.34 7.60
CA ARG A 165 -21.75 -0.86 6.95
C ARG A 165 -22.60 -1.67 7.91
N VAL A 166 -23.74 -2.17 7.43
CA VAL A 166 -24.56 -3.12 8.21
C VAL A 166 -23.79 -4.44 8.34
N GLN A 167 -23.65 -4.92 9.58
CA GLN A 167 -23.00 -6.19 9.88
C GLN A 167 -24.05 -7.24 10.25
N ALA A 168 -24.06 -8.37 9.58
CA ALA A 168 -24.93 -9.48 9.93
C ALA A 168 -24.36 -10.21 11.16
N ARG A 169 -25.25 -10.76 12.02
CA ARG A 169 -24.87 -11.51 13.23
C ARG A 169 -23.92 -12.67 12.93
N THR A 170 -24.09 -13.35 11.81
CA THR A 170 -23.23 -14.44 11.36
C THR A 170 -21.80 -14.03 11.08
N MET A 171 -21.56 -12.77 10.70
CA MET A 171 -20.20 -12.22 10.46
C MET A 171 -19.46 -11.84 11.74
N LEU A 172 -20.13 -11.88 12.88
CA LEU A 172 -19.54 -11.53 14.17
C LEU A 172 -19.18 -12.78 15.00
N LEU A 173 -19.50 -13.98 14.51
CA LEU A 173 -19.30 -15.25 15.21
C LEU A 173 -18.14 -16.10 14.66
N GLU A 174 -17.49 -15.64 13.58
CA GLU A 174 -16.25 -16.19 13.04
C GLU A 174 -15.02 -15.46 13.61
#